data_537259e1c292a22b06dc5f1c0c933812
#
_entry.id   537259e1c292a22b06dc5f1c0c933812
#
_cell.length_a   1.000
_cell.length_b   1.000
_cell.length_c   1.000
_cell.angle_alpha   90.00
_cell.angle_beta   90.00
_cell.angle_gamma   90.00
#
_symmetry.space_group_name_H-M   'P 1'
#
loop_
_entity.id
_entity.type
_entity.pdbx_description
1 polymer ?
#
loop_
_entity_poly.entity_id
_entity_poly.type
_entity_poly.pdbx_seq_one_letter_code
_entity_poly.pdbx_strand_id
1 'polypeptide(L)'
;MRVQQLLEHHGIAVNPFAEEDAQSDPVFRDRCRDATYHPVWDKVYGDPSDPGTSIVFGEKGSGKTAMRMQMAGRIALHNAQPQTDRLFVIQYDDFNPYLDHFADRLSARKQRDPARVLAEWKLWDHMDAILSLGVTSLVDRLFDVPHPSGPEANVVELDRVRQLDRQQKRDLLLLAACYDNSSADSRLARWHRLRRKLRFHNWLAGWDKALGIVALVAIVGTIVYLRKWEWLATYWPYLIAVAAWVPWLTRTAYWHLQARRIAGNVRVLKPAVAAMRRMLVRFRRRDIDGQPLPHNQRTDDRYELLAKFQGVLRSMGCDGVLVLVDRVDEPHLITGSIERMRALVWPMLDNKFLKLPGLGLKLLLPGELVAYVEREDRDFYQRARLDKQNMIPSLEWTGQSLYDLANARVKSCGRPAEPGARGQQPKLRMLLDDQISDQRLIEAFGSLRVPRHLFKFLYRLLVAHCNAHTDDQPVWQIPVETFESTLAVFRRDQGAVDRSLQTG
;
A
#
# COMPACT_ATOMS: atom_id res chain seq x y z
N MET A 1 34.95 11.42 -24.11
CA MET A 1 35.16 10.84 -22.75
C MET A 1 33.84 10.24 -22.26
N ARG A 2 33.88 9.10 -21.55
CA ARG A 2 32.66 8.49 -20.98
C ARG A 2 32.36 9.03 -19.59
N VAL A 3 31.08 9.19 -19.25
CA VAL A 3 30.64 9.65 -17.91
C VAL A 3 31.24 8.76 -16.80
N GLN A 4 31.30 7.45 -17.03
CA GLN A 4 31.85 6.54 -16.03
C GLN A 4 33.34 6.77 -15.76
N GLN A 5 34.12 7.15 -16.76
CA GLN A 5 35.55 7.48 -16.59
C GLN A 5 35.74 8.76 -15.76
N LEU A 6 34.92 9.79 -16.00
CA LEU A 6 34.92 11.02 -15.19
C LEU A 6 34.62 10.69 -13.71
N LEU A 7 33.58 9.91 -13.46
CA LEU A 7 33.17 9.54 -12.12
C LEU A 7 34.22 8.69 -11.41
N GLU A 8 34.81 7.72 -12.09
CA GLU A 8 35.87 6.85 -11.55
C GLU A 8 37.13 7.63 -11.19
N HIS A 9 37.49 8.66 -11.97
CA HIS A 9 38.62 9.56 -11.64
C HIS A 9 38.41 10.24 -10.28
N HIS A 10 37.17 10.62 -9.95
CA HIS A 10 36.82 11.22 -8.67
C HIS A 10 36.47 10.20 -7.57
N GLY A 11 36.74 8.92 -7.77
CA GLY A 11 36.48 7.87 -6.78
C GLY A 11 34.99 7.50 -6.64
N ILE A 12 34.16 7.85 -7.61
CA ILE A 12 32.71 7.52 -7.64
C ILE A 12 32.54 6.22 -8.45
N ALA A 13 32.05 5.17 -7.80
CA ALA A 13 31.94 3.84 -8.41
C ALA A 13 30.71 3.68 -9.30
N VAL A 14 29.61 4.38 -9.02
CA VAL A 14 28.33 4.27 -9.70
C VAL A 14 27.81 5.69 -9.96
N ASN A 15 27.18 5.89 -11.12
CA ASN A 15 26.58 7.18 -11.45
C ASN A 15 25.44 7.53 -10.47
N PRO A 16 25.59 8.59 -9.63
CA PRO A 16 24.59 8.96 -8.63
C PRO A 16 23.32 9.57 -9.20
N PHE A 17 23.29 9.95 -10.48
CA PHE A 17 22.21 10.71 -11.12
C PHE A 17 21.61 10.02 -12.34
N ALA A 18 21.89 8.72 -12.53
CA ALA A 18 21.38 7.96 -13.67
C ALA A 18 19.86 7.80 -13.66
N GLU A 19 19.28 7.64 -12.47
CA GLU A 19 17.86 7.42 -12.27
C GLU A 19 17.24 8.54 -11.43
N GLU A 20 16.03 8.93 -11.78
CA GLU A 20 15.29 10.03 -11.16
C GLU A 20 14.05 9.61 -10.39
N ASP A 21 13.61 8.35 -10.58
CA ASP A 21 12.48 7.77 -9.87
C ASP A 21 13.00 6.89 -8.72
N ALA A 22 12.65 7.29 -7.48
CA ALA A 22 13.11 6.61 -6.27
C ALA A 22 12.74 5.11 -6.24
N GLN A 23 11.68 4.69 -6.93
CA GLN A 23 11.25 3.28 -6.93
C GLN A 23 12.14 2.41 -7.80
N SER A 24 12.58 2.91 -8.95
CA SER A 24 13.46 2.20 -9.89
C SER A 24 14.94 2.43 -9.59
N ASP A 25 15.29 3.45 -8.79
CA ASP A 25 16.67 3.88 -8.52
C ASP A 25 17.40 2.93 -7.55
N PRO A 26 18.35 2.11 -8.02
CA PRO A 26 19.12 1.22 -7.16
C PRO A 26 20.05 2.00 -6.20
N VAL A 27 20.56 3.16 -6.62
CA VAL A 27 21.40 4.00 -5.77
C VAL A 27 20.61 4.50 -4.57
N PHE A 28 19.38 4.93 -4.77
CA PHE A 28 18.52 5.35 -3.68
C PHE A 28 18.19 4.19 -2.74
N ARG A 29 17.75 3.05 -3.27
CA ARG A 29 17.32 1.91 -2.46
C ARG A 29 18.45 1.30 -1.62
N ASP A 30 19.62 1.14 -2.23
CA ASP A 30 20.67 0.29 -1.66
C ASP A 30 21.75 1.09 -0.94
N ARG A 31 21.90 2.40 -1.26
CA ARG A 31 23.04 3.20 -0.79
C ARG A 31 22.69 4.47 -0.04
N CYS A 32 21.60 5.16 -0.39
CA CYS A 32 21.32 6.49 0.14
C CYS A 32 19.90 6.72 0.65
N ARG A 33 19.12 5.67 0.88
CA ARG A 33 17.74 5.79 1.40
C ARG A 33 17.69 6.59 2.70
N ASP A 34 18.64 6.39 3.58
CA ASP A 34 18.70 7.03 4.90
C ASP A 34 19.76 8.13 4.99
N ALA A 35 20.34 8.55 3.85
CA ALA A 35 21.44 9.51 3.84
C ALA A 35 20.97 10.97 4.02
N THR A 36 19.78 11.31 3.54
CA THR A 36 19.24 12.66 3.62
C THR A 36 17.72 12.61 3.69
N TYR A 37 17.14 13.37 4.61
CA TYR A 37 15.71 13.53 4.77
C TYR A 37 15.28 14.96 4.40
N HIS A 38 14.03 15.10 3.96
CA HIS A 38 13.43 16.40 3.76
C HIS A 38 13.31 17.17 5.10
N PRO A 39 13.45 18.51 5.15
CA PRO A 39 13.36 19.29 6.41
C PRO A 39 12.05 19.06 7.21
N VAL A 40 10.95 18.76 6.55
CA VAL A 40 9.66 18.44 7.23
C VAL A 40 9.53 17.00 7.71
N TRP A 41 10.58 16.19 7.58
CA TRP A 41 10.55 14.76 7.88
C TRP A 41 9.97 14.45 9.26
N ASP A 42 10.51 15.06 10.31
CA ASP A 42 10.11 14.76 11.70
C ASP A 42 8.63 15.04 11.92
N LYS A 43 8.11 16.10 11.32
CA LYS A 43 6.69 16.45 11.38
C LYS A 43 5.81 15.43 10.67
N VAL A 44 6.25 14.88 9.54
CA VAL A 44 5.48 13.90 8.75
C VAL A 44 5.60 12.50 9.36
N TYR A 45 6.80 12.08 9.73
CA TYR A 45 7.06 10.77 10.31
C TYR A 45 6.37 10.62 11.66
N GLY A 46 6.56 11.59 12.56
CA GLY A 46 5.96 11.60 13.89
C GLY A 46 6.53 10.54 14.82
N ASP A 47 5.73 10.14 15.81
CA ASP A 47 6.08 9.12 16.78
C ASP A 47 5.56 7.74 16.30
N PRO A 48 6.45 6.74 16.13
CA PRO A 48 6.04 5.37 15.79
C PRO A 48 5.17 4.70 16.86
N SER A 49 5.32 5.08 18.14
CA SER A 49 4.53 4.50 19.23
C SER A 49 3.07 4.96 19.21
N ASP A 50 2.81 6.15 18.65
CA ASP A 50 1.46 6.69 18.42
C ASP A 50 1.34 7.17 16.97
N PRO A 51 1.02 6.27 16.02
CA PRO A 51 1.03 6.58 14.59
C PRO A 51 -0.03 7.60 14.21
N GLY A 52 0.38 8.86 14.13
CA GLY A 52 -0.48 9.97 13.72
C GLY A 52 -0.71 10.05 12.20
N THR A 53 -1.80 10.72 11.82
CA THR A 53 -2.10 11.03 10.43
C THR A 53 -1.38 12.28 9.97
N SER A 54 -0.81 12.24 8.75
CA SER A 54 -0.21 13.39 8.07
C SER A 54 -0.66 13.45 6.61
N ILE A 55 -0.99 14.64 6.14
CA ILE A 55 -1.39 14.91 4.76
C ILE A 55 -0.31 15.80 4.14
N VAL A 56 0.37 15.30 3.14
CA VAL A 56 1.52 15.96 2.53
C VAL A 56 1.23 16.19 1.06
N PHE A 57 1.27 17.44 0.65
CA PHE A 57 1.18 17.81 -0.75
C PHE A 57 2.56 18.11 -1.32
N GLY A 58 2.76 17.79 -2.58
CA GLY A 58 4.03 18.09 -3.23
C GLY A 58 3.95 17.98 -4.74
N GLU A 59 4.73 18.80 -5.43
CA GLU A 59 4.85 18.76 -6.87
C GLU A 59 5.36 17.40 -7.38
N LYS A 60 5.17 17.14 -8.65
CA LYS A 60 5.70 15.92 -9.29
C LYS A 60 7.25 15.96 -9.25
N GLY A 61 7.85 14.93 -8.63
CA GLY A 61 9.30 14.87 -8.43
C GLY A 61 9.81 15.52 -7.15
N SER A 62 8.94 16.00 -6.26
CA SER A 62 9.33 16.59 -4.95
C SER A 62 9.85 15.55 -3.94
N GLY A 63 9.80 14.25 -4.25
CA GLY A 63 10.31 13.19 -3.38
C GLY A 63 9.26 12.50 -2.50
N LYS A 64 7.96 12.61 -2.81
CA LYS A 64 6.87 11.89 -2.09
C LYS A 64 7.13 10.39 -1.99
N THR A 65 7.40 9.74 -3.11
CA THR A 65 7.68 8.28 -3.15
C THR A 65 8.96 7.93 -2.39
N ALA A 66 10.01 8.78 -2.48
CA ALA A 66 11.22 8.60 -1.67
C ALA A 66 10.91 8.67 -0.17
N MET A 67 10.12 9.66 0.26
CA MET A 67 9.67 9.81 1.65
C MET A 67 8.87 8.60 2.12
N ARG A 68 7.96 8.04 1.30
CA ARG A 68 7.24 6.80 1.59
C ARG A 68 8.20 5.64 1.85
N MET A 69 9.18 5.45 0.96
CA MET A 69 10.17 4.37 1.08
C MET A 69 11.08 4.56 2.31
N GLN A 70 11.46 5.80 2.62
CA GLN A 70 12.20 6.14 3.83
C GLN A 70 11.40 5.81 5.09
N MET A 71 10.11 6.18 5.14
CA MET A 71 9.22 5.84 6.26
C MET A 71 9.13 4.33 6.46
N ALA A 72 8.89 3.57 5.38
CA ALA A 72 8.84 2.11 5.47
C ALA A 72 10.14 1.51 5.99
N GLY A 73 11.30 2.01 5.53
CA GLY A 73 12.62 1.58 6.00
C GLY A 73 12.87 1.91 7.48
N ARG A 74 12.54 3.14 7.91
CA ARG A 74 12.72 3.55 9.33
C ARG A 74 11.84 2.75 10.26
N ILE A 75 10.60 2.43 9.84
CA ILE A 75 9.71 1.57 10.63
C ILE A 75 10.25 0.14 10.69
N ALA A 76 10.85 -0.38 9.60
CA ALA A 76 11.50 -1.68 9.64
C ALA A 76 12.62 -1.73 10.68
N LEU A 77 13.46 -0.68 10.75
CA LEU A 77 14.50 -0.54 11.77
C LEU A 77 13.92 -0.39 13.18
N HIS A 78 12.85 0.38 13.34
CA HIS A 78 12.14 0.53 14.61
C HIS A 78 11.56 -0.82 15.08
N ASN A 79 10.87 -1.54 14.20
CA ASN A 79 10.27 -2.84 14.51
C ASN A 79 11.30 -3.94 14.80
N ALA A 80 12.54 -3.79 14.34
CA ALA A 80 13.64 -4.72 14.63
C ALA A 80 14.22 -4.53 16.04
N GLN A 81 13.95 -3.41 16.71
CA GLN A 81 14.45 -3.16 18.06
C GLN A 81 13.65 -3.99 19.09
N PRO A 82 14.31 -4.58 20.08
CA PRO A 82 13.62 -5.29 21.15
C PRO A 82 12.83 -4.31 22.03
N GLN A 83 11.67 -4.72 22.51
CA GLN A 83 10.80 -3.97 23.44
C GLN A 83 10.20 -2.65 22.87
N THR A 84 10.06 -2.53 21.56
CA THR A 84 9.35 -1.39 20.94
C THR A 84 7.93 -1.78 20.54
N ASP A 85 7.02 -0.81 20.59
CA ASP A 85 5.67 -0.93 20.05
C ASP A 85 5.77 -1.03 18.52
N ARG A 86 5.51 -2.20 17.98
CA ARG A 86 5.69 -2.46 16.55
C ARG A 86 4.52 -1.94 15.75
N LEU A 87 4.83 -1.41 14.55
CA LEU A 87 3.85 -0.96 13.59
C LEU A 87 3.67 -1.95 12.43
N PHE A 88 2.43 -2.23 12.08
CA PHE A 88 2.10 -2.94 10.86
C PHE A 88 1.88 -1.96 9.71
N VAL A 89 2.72 -2.02 8.68
CA VAL A 89 2.69 -1.10 7.54
C VAL A 89 1.85 -1.67 6.41
N ILE A 90 0.93 -0.86 5.89
CA ILE A 90 0.14 -1.13 4.70
C ILE A 90 0.52 -0.12 3.62
N GLN A 91 1.03 -0.59 2.49
CA GLN A 91 1.30 0.25 1.32
C GLN A 91 0.06 0.27 0.43
N TYR A 92 -0.51 1.46 0.25
CA TYR A 92 -1.66 1.70 -0.61
C TYR A 92 -1.26 2.66 -1.73
N ASP A 93 -0.49 2.14 -2.68
CA ASP A 93 0.16 2.88 -3.77
C ASP A 93 -0.21 2.34 -5.16
N ASP A 94 -0.91 1.20 -5.25
CA ASP A 94 -1.53 0.71 -6.47
C ASP A 94 -3.05 0.60 -6.29
N PHE A 95 -3.75 1.51 -6.95
CA PHE A 95 -5.22 1.57 -6.91
C PHE A 95 -5.87 0.79 -8.05
N ASN A 96 -5.14 0.49 -9.14
CA ASN A 96 -5.72 -0.10 -10.34
C ASN A 96 -6.48 -1.41 -10.08
N PRO A 97 -5.95 -2.41 -9.33
CA PRO A 97 -6.67 -3.67 -9.12
C PRO A 97 -8.04 -3.47 -8.43
N TYR A 98 -8.12 -2.49 -7.52
CA TYR A 98 -9.35 -2.19 -6.79
C TYR A 98 -10.34 -1.41 -7.63
N LEU A 99 -9.86 -0.41 -8.39
CA LEU A 99 -10.66 0.40 -9.29
C LEU A 99 -11.23 -0.42 -10.45
N ASP A 100 -10.45 -1.35 -11.01
CA ASP A 100 -10.91 -2.26 -12.06
C ASP A 100 -12.03 -3.16 -11.58
N HIS A 101 -11.83 -3.80 -10.42
CA HIS A 101 -12.86 -4.64 -9.84
C HIS A 101 -14.12 -3.87 -9.47
N PHE A 102 -13.97 -2.64 -9.03
CA PHE A 102 -15.09 -1.75 -8.75
C PHE A 102 -15.83 -1.35 -10.03
N ALA A 103 -15.10 -0.91 -11.06
CA ALA A 103 -15.67 -0.52 -12.35
C ALA A 103 -16.46 -1.66 -12.99
N ASP A 104 -15.91 -2.89 -12.97
CA ASP A 104 -16.57 -4.09 -13.51
C ASP A 104 -17.96 -4.39 -12.89
N ARG A 105 -18.25 -3.84 -11.71
CA ARG A 105 -19.56 -4.02 -11.03
C ARG A 105 -20.59 -2.97 -11.38
N LEU A 106 -20.15 -1.89 -12.00
CA LEU A 106 -21.05 -0.83 -12.43
C LEU A 106 -21.74 -1.21 -13.75
N SER A 107 -22.84 -0.54 -14.06
CA SER A 107 -23.49 -0.73 -15.36
C SER A 107 -22.60 -0.28 -16.51
N ALA A 108 -22.71 -0.90 -17.67
CA ALA A 108 -21.92 -0.58 -18.86
C ALA A 108 -21.96 0.91 -19.25
N ARG A 109 -23.08 1.61 -18.95
CA ARG A 109 -23.21 3.05 -19.18
C ARG A 109 -22.32 3.87 -18.23
N LYS A 110 -22.16 3.44 -16.96
CA LYS A 110 -21.29 4.12 -15.98
C LYS A 110 -19.82 3.82 -16.24
N GLN A 111 -19.50 2.60 -16.66
CA GLN A 111 -18.12 2.18 -16.97
C GLN A 111 -17.44 3.01 -18.06
N ARG A 112 -18.22 3.53 -19.02
CA ARG A 112 -17.69 4.33 -20.14
C ARG A 112 -17.15 5.70 -19.73
N ASP A 113 -17.52 6.18 -18.55
CA ASP A 113 -17.14 7.50 -18.05
C ASP A 113 -16.37 7.35 -16.72
N PRO A 114 -15.05 7.51 -16.73
CA PRO A 114 -14.23 7.42 -15.53
C PRO A 114 -14.67 8.36 -14.40
N ALA A 115 -15.19 9.55 -14.73
CA ALA A 115 -15.67 10.48 -13.72
C ALA A 115 -16.90 9.93 -12.97
N ARG A 116 -17.81 9.25 -13.69
CA ARG A 116 -18.97 8.58 -13.07
C ARG A 116 -18.56 7.37 -12.24
N VAL A 117 -17.54 6.62 -12.67
CA VAL A 117 -17.00 5.51 -11.86
C VAL A 117 -16.50 6.03 -10.53
N LEU A 118 -15.65 7.07 -10.56
CA LEU A 118 -15.05 7.64 -9.36
C LEU A 118 -16.06 8.38 -8.45
N ALA A 119 -17.12 8.95 -8.99
CA ALA A 119 -18.20 9.57 -8.20
C ALA A 119 -18.94 8.55 -7.30
N GLU A 120 -18.96 7.26 -7.69
CA GLU A 120 -19.57 6.17 -6.92
C GLU A 120 -18.60 5.57 -5.89
N TRP A 121 -17.31 5.91 -5.96
CA TRP A 121 -16.29 5.47 -5.00
C TRP A 121 -16.45 6.20 -3.67
N LYS A 122 -16.45 5.47 -2.56
CA LYS A 122 -16.76 6.00 -1.22
C LYS A 122 -15.70 5.58 -0.21
N LEU A 123 -15.75 6.16 0.99
CA LEU A 123 -14.82 5.85 2.07
C LEU A 123 -14.75 4.35 2.38
N TRP A 124 -15.89 3.66 2.42
CA TRP A 124 -15.90 2.21 2.70
C TRP A 124 -15.18 1.37 1.63
N ASP A 125 -15.06 1.86 0.39
CA ASP A 125 -14.28 1.17 -0.65
C ASP A 125 -12.78 1.30 -0.37
N HIS A 126 -12.32 2.45 0.10
CA HIS A 126 -10.94 2.61 0.58
C HIS A 126 -10.66 1.73 1.79
N MET A 127 -11.58 1.69 2.76
CA MET A 127 -11.44 0.83 3.95
C MET A 127 -11.38 -0.66 3.56
N ASP A 128 -12.21 -1.08 2.60
CA ASP A 128 -12.19 -2.45 2.07
C ASP A 128 -10.86 -2.76 1.34
N ALA A 129 -10.29 -1.81 0.59
CA ALA A 129 -8.98 -1.95 -0.06
C ALA A 129 -7.85 -2.05 0.97
N ILE A 130 -7.83 -1.17 1.97
CA ILE A 130 -6.85 -1.18 3.07
C ILE A 130 -6.94 -2.49 3.87
N LEU A 131 -8.15 -2.95 4.20
CA LEU A 131 -8.36 -4.24 4.85
C LEU A 131 -7.85 -5.41 3.98
N SER A 132 -8.09 -5.35 2.67
CA SER A 132 -7.59 -6.38 1.76
C SER A 132 -6.07 -6.42 1.71
N LEU A 133 -5.41 -5.27 1.58
CA LEU A 133 -3.94 -5.17 1.60
C LEU A 133 -3.37 -5.69 2.93
N GLY A 134 -3.94 -5.21 4.05
CA GLY A 134 -3.47 -5.57 5.38
C GLY A 134 -3.66 -7.05 5.69
N VAL A 135 -4.84 -7.60 5.43
CA VAL A 135 -5.14 -9.03 5.69
C VAL A 135 -4.33 -9.93 4.76
N THR A 136 -4.18 -9.59 3.48
CA THR A 136 -3.37 -10.37 2.54
C THR A 136 -1.90 -10.38 2.97
N SER A 137 -1.34 -9.20 3.30
CA SER A 137 0.03 -9.08 3.81
C SER A 137 0.25 -9.88 5.10
N LEU A 138 -0.70 -9.83 6.04
CA LEU A 138 -0.64 -10.62 7.28
C LEU A 138 -0.65 -12.13 6.98
N VAL A 139 -1.55 -12.60 6.11
CA VAL A 139 -1.65 -14.02 5.75
C VAL A 139 -0.40 -14.48 4.99
N ASP A 140 0.18 -13.66 4.11
CA ASP A 140 1.42 -13.95 3.42
C ASP A 140 2.59 -14.11 4.40
N ARG A 141 2.71 -13.20 5.37
CA ARG A 141 3.71 -13.32 6.46
C ARG A 141 3.51 -14.58 7.30
N LEU A 142 2.26 -14.92 7.60
CA LEU A 142 1.98 -16.16 8.31
C LEU A 142 2.39 -17.41 7.52
N PHE A 143 2.43 -17.36 6.20
CA PHE A 143 2.85 -18.47 5.34
C PHE A 143 4.31 -18.41 4.91
N ASP A 144 5.02 -17.37 5.32
CA ASP A 144 6.40 -17.10 4.90
C ASP A 144 6.51 -16.97 3.37
N VAL A 145 5.49 -16.37 2.76
CA VAL A 145 5.47 -16.06 1.31
C VAL A 145 6.11 -14.69 1.10
N PRO A 146 7.14 -14.58 0.26
CA PRO A 146 7.69 -13.28 -0.10
C PRO A 146 6.61 -12.43 -0.79
N HIS A 147 6.33 -11.24 -0.25
CA HIS A 147 5.40 -10.31 -0.87
C HIS A 147 6.21 -9.33 -1.72
N PRO A 148 5.98 -9.23 -3.05
CA PRO A 148 6.80 -8.39 -3.94
C PRO A 148 6.78 -6.90 -3.56
N SER A 149 5.68 -6.43 -2.98
CA SER A 149 5.49 -5.06 -2.51
C SER A 149 5.32 -4.97 -0.98
N GLY A 150 5.44 -6.09 -0.27
CA GLY A 150 5.27 -6.11 1.18
C GLY A 150 6.45 -5.45 1.86
N PRO A 151 6.22 -4.48 2.77
CA PRO A 151 7.32 -3.88 3.49
C PRO A 151 8.02 -4.94 4.34
N GLU A 152 9.35 -4.98 4.27
CA GLU A 152 10.20 -5.74 5.20
C GLU A 152 9.89 -5.39 6.68
N ALA A 153 9.24 -4.23 6.86
CA ALA A 153 8.80 -3.70 8.14
C ALA A 153 7.81 -4.60 8.92
N ASN A 154 7.02 -5.45 8.23
CA ASN A 154 5.98 -6.24 8.89
C ASN A 154 6.56 -7.48 9.56
N VAL A 155 7.10 -7.30 10.75
CA VAL A 155 7.58 -8.39 11.61
C VAL A 155 6.43 -8.86 12.49
N VAL A 156 5.97 -10.09 12.28
CA VAL A 156 4.91 -10.74 13.09
C VAL A 156 5.53 -11.89 13.88
N GLU A 157 5.27 -11.96 15.18
CA GLU A 157 5.77 -13.03 16.03
C GLU A 157 4.96 -14.31 15.80
N LEU A 158 5.51 -15.23 15.01
CA LEU A 158 4.84 -16.48 14.65
C LEU A 158 4.50 -17.36 15.87
N ASP A 159 5.26 -17.27 16.94
CA ASP A 159 4.97 -18.01 18.16
C ASP A 159 3.72 -17.52 18.88
N ARG A 160 3.45 -16.22 18.84
CA ARG A 160 2.20 -15.64 19.38
C ARG A 160 0.95 -16.09 18.61
N VAL A 161 1.08 -16.46 17.34
CA VAL A 161 -0.05 -16.99 16.55
C VAL A 161 -0.67 -18.25 17.19
N ARG A 162 0.14 -19.07 17.82
CA ARG A 162 -0.34 -20.26 18.55
C ARG A 162 -1.08 -19.93 19.83
N GLN A 163 -0.75 -18.78 20.43
CA GLN A 163 -1.31 -18.30 21.70
C GLN A 163 -2.62 -17.51 21.50
N LEU A 164 -2.97 -17.17 20.25
CA LEU A 164 -4.25 -16.49 19.96
C LEU A 164 -5.41 -17.25 20.61
N ASP A 165 -6.32 -16.50 21.24
CA ASP A 165 -7.55 -17.05 21.76
C ASP A 165 -8.50 -17.52 20.65
N ARG A 166 -9.57 -18.21 21.01
CA ARG A 166 -10.54 -18.73 20.04
C ARG A 166 -11.24 -17.60 19.27
N GLN A 167 -11.50 -16.46 19.92
CA GLN A 167 -12.17 -15.32 19.30
C GLN A 167 -11.26 -14.66 18.26
N GLN A 168 -9.99 -14.42 18.60
CA GLN A 168 -9.00 -13.86 17.69
C GLN A 168 -8.73 -14.75 16.47
N LYS A 169 -8.65 -16.08 16.68
CA LYS A 169 -8.55 -17.06 15.59
C LYS A 169 -9.76 -17.02 14.66
N ARG A 170 -10.97 -16.90 15.23
CA ARG A 170 -12.21 -16.73 14.47
C ARG A 170 -12.18 -15.42 13.66
N ASP A 171 -11.82 -14.30 14.30
CA ASP A 171 -11.82 -12.98 13.69
C ASP A 171 -10.82 -12.93 12.54
N LEU A 172 -9.60 -13.46 12.72
CA LEU A 172 -8.62 -13.60 11.63
C LEU A 172 -9.15 -14.44 10.46
N LEU A 173 -9.81 -15.57 10.75
CA LEU A 173 -10.38 -16.42 9.70
C LEU A 173 -11.56 -15.76 8.97
N LEU A 174 -12.36 -14.95 9.66
CA LEU A 174 -13.44 -14.17 9.05
C LEU A 174 -12.88 -13.04 8.17
N LEU A 175 -11.89 -12.30 8.67
CA LEU A 175 -11.17 -11.28 7.89
C LEU A 175 -10.54 -11.90 6.64
N ALA A 176 -9.84 -13.02 6.77
CA ALA A 176 -9.25 -13.73 5.63
C ALA A 176 -10.30 -14.23 4.63
N ALA A 177 -11.46 -14.70 5.10
CA ALA A 177 -12.56 -15.12 4.21
C ALA A 177 -13.10 -13.95 3.38
N CYS A 178 -13.15 -12.73 3.94
CA CYS A 178 -13.68 -11.54 3.26
C CYS A 178 -12.63 -10.84 2.39
N TYR A 179 -11.38 -10.71 2.87
CA TYR A 179 -10.41 -9.77 2.36
C TYR A 179 -9.10 -10.35 1.83
N ASP A 180 -8.73 -11.60 2.14
CA ASP A 180 -7.50 -12.21 1.59
C ASP A 180 -7.61 -12.35 0.06
N ASN A 181 -6.70 -11.69 -0.66
CA ASN A 181 -6.71 -11.56 -2.13
C ASN A 181 -5.33 -11.77 -2.74
N SER A 182 -4.59 -12.76 -2.29
CA SER A 182 -3.28 -13.10 -2.88
C SER A 182 -3.45 -13.77 -4.25
N SER A 183 -2.52 -13.49 -5.15
CA SER A 183 -2.41 -14.15 -6.45
C SER A 183 -1.64 -15.48 -6.40
N ALA A 184 -0.98 -15.80 -5.26
CA ALA A 184 -0.10 -16.97 -5.15
C ALA A 184 -0.86 -18.30 -5.18
N ASP A 185 -2.07 -18.35 -4.57
CA ASP A 185 -2.87 -19.56 -4.43
C ASP A 185 -4.36 -19.25 -4.47
N SER A 186 -5.23 -20.27 -4.66
CA SER A 186 -6.66 -20.05 -4.57
C SER A 186 -7.08 -19.63 -3.14
N ARG A 187 -7.98 -18.63 -3.03
CA ARG A 187 -8.48 -18.13 -1.74
C ARG A 187 -8.93 -19.25 -0.79
N LEU A 188 -9.61 -20.26 -1.32
CA LEU A 188 -10.11 -21.39 -0.53
C LEU A 188 -8.95 -22.24 0.01
N ALA A 189 -7.93 -22.51 -0.78
CA ALA A 189 -6.76 -23.29 -0.36
C ALA A 189 -5.96 -22.54 0.72
N ARG A 190 -5.71 -21.25 0.52
CA ARG A 190 -5.06 -20.37 1.51
C ARG A 190 -5.85 -20.36 2.83
N TRP A 191 -7.15 -20.15 2.76
CA TRP A 191 -8.00 -20.15 3.95
C TRP A 191 -7.96 -21.48 4.70
N HIS A 192 -7.99 -22.63 4.00
CA HIS A 192 -7.86 -23.94 4.64
C HIS A 192 -6.47 -24.15 5.27
N ARG A 193 -5.41 -23.65 4.61
CA ARG A 193 -4.05 -23.66 5.15
C ARG A 193 -3.97 -22.83 6.43
N LEU A 194 -4.53 -21.62 6.42
CA LEU A 194 -4.61 -20.73 7.58
C LEU A 194 -5.38 -21.38 8.73
N ARG A 195 -6.55 -21.96 8.45
CA ARG A 195 -7.36 -22.64 9.45
C ARG A 195 -6.60 -23.80 10.11
N ARG A 196 -5.85 -24.58 9.32
CA ARG A 196 -5.00 -25.67 9.86
C ARG A 196 -3.86 -25.12 10.73
N LYS A 197 -3.19 -24.05 10.28
CA LYS A 197 -2.10 -23.41 11.03
C LYS A 197 -2.57 -22.84 12.37
N LEU A 198 -3.76 -22.23 12.40
CA LEU A 198 -4.42 -21.74 13.62
C LEU A 198 -5.00 -22.85 14.50
N ARG A 199 -5.01 -24.11 14.06
CA ARG A 199 -5.65 -25.25 14.75
C ARG A 199 -7.10 -24.96 15.12
N PHE A 200 -7.83 -24.24 14.25
CA PHE A 200 -9.22 -23.91 14.49
C PHE A 200 -10.12 -25.09 14.06
N HIS A 201 -10.50 -25.91 15.04
CA HIS A 201 -11.36 -27.07 14.83
C HIS A 201 -12.79 -26.77 15.28
N ASN A 202 -13.74 -27.22 14.49
CA ASN A 202 -15.15 -27.11 14.80
C ASN A 202 -15.85 -28.41 14.44
N TRP A 203 -15.84 -29.36 15.39
CA TRP A 203 -16.40 -30.70 15.20
C TRP A 203 -17.90 -30.69 14.89
N LEU A 204 -18.64 -29.74 15.49
CA LEU A 204 -20.08 -29.64 15.33
C LEU A 204 -20.48 -28.89 14.04
N ALA A 205 -19.53 -28.46 13.20
CA ALA A 205 -19.87 -27.75 11.96
C ALA A 205 -20.47 -28.66 10.86
N GLY A 206 -20.48 -29.97 11.07
CA GLY A 206 -20.98 -30.95 10.10
C GLY A 206 -22.07 -31.90 10.66
N TRP A 207 -22.62 -31.63 11.86
CA TRP A 207 -23.62 -32.49 12.49
C TRP A 207 -24.87 -32.69 11.64
N ASP A 208 -25.28 -31.64 10.90
CA ASP A 208 -26.40 -31.63 9.99
C ASP A 208 -26.25 -32.60 8.81
N LYS A 209 -25.03 -32.74 8.27
CA LYS A 209 -24.74 -33.78 7.26
C LYS A 209 -24.72 -35.18 7.87
N ALA A 210 -24.14 -35.30 9.07
CA ALA A 210 -24.12 -36.55 9.76
C ALA A 210 -25.55 -37.08 10.06
N LEU A 211 -26.46 -36.17 10.46
CA LEU A 211 -27.86 -36.49 10.68
C LEU A 211 -28.51 -37.04 9.40
N GLY A 212 -28.33 -36.38 8.25
CA GLY A 212 -28.87 -36.85 6.98
C GLY A 212 -28.33 -38.23 6.57
N ILE A 213 -27.02 -38.46 6.74
CA ILE A 213 -26.37 -39.73 6.41
C ILE A 213 -26.87 -40.85 7.35
N VAL A 214 -26.89 -40.60 8.67
CA VAL A 214 -27.37 -41.56 9.66
C VAL A 214 -28.82 -41.94 9.42
N ALA A 215 -29.68 -40.96 9.11
CA ALA A 215 -31.07 -41.23 8.79
C ALA A 215 -31.21 -42.11 7.53
N LEU A 216 -30.42 -41.83 6.48
CA LEU A 216 -30.45 -42.63 5.25
C LEU A 216 -29.98 -44.07 5.50
N VAL A 217 -28.87 -44.21 6.24
CA VAL A 217 -28.34 -45.55 6.63
C VAL A 217 -29.34 -46.30 7.49
N ALA A 218 -29.99 -45.61 8.44
CA ALA A 218 -31.03 -46.20 9.29
C ALA A 218 -32.24 -46.69 8.47
N ILE A 219 -32.73 -45.89 7.53
CA ILE A 219 -33.85 -46.25 6.65
C ILE A 219 -33.49 -47.51 5.84
N VAL A 220 -32.34 -47.48 5.15
CA VAL A 220 -31.90 -48.61 4.33
C VAL A 220 -31.66 -49.86 5.19
N GLY A 221 -30.98 -49.68 6.33
CA GLY A 221 -30.71 -50.78 7.27
C GLY A 221 -32.00 -51.43 7.82
N THR A 222 -33.02 -50.61 8.13
CA THR A 222 -34.32 -51.13 8.61
C THR A 222 -35.07 -51.91 7.53
N ILE A 223 -35.09 -51.41 6.28
CA ILE A 223 -35.72 -52.07 5.14
C ILE A 223 -35.05 -53.42 4.88
N VAL A 224 -33.71 -53.47 4.88
CA VAL A 224 -32.96 -54.71 4.66
C VAL A 224 -33.14 -55.69 5.81
N TYR A 225 -33.04 -55.23 7.06
CA TYR A 225 -33.19 -56.09 8.26
C TYR A 225 -34.57 -56.71 8.37
N LEU A 226 -35.61 -55.90 8.15
CA LEU A 226 -36.99 -56.35 8.22
C LEU A 226 -37.49 -57.04 6.93
N ARG A 227 -36.67 -57.10 5.87
CA ARG A 227 -37.00 -57.59 4.51
C ARG A 227 -38.31 -57.01 3.94
N LYS A 228 -38.68 -55.78 4.37
CA LYS A 228 -39.92 -55.10 3.93
C LYS A 228 -39.65 -54.22 2.71
N TRP A 229 -39.42 -54.86 1.59
CA TRP A 229 -39.16 -54.17 0.34
C TRP A 229 -40.34 -53.32 -0.18
N GLU A 230 -41.58 -53.68 0.27
CA GLU A 230 -42.80 -52.92 -0.01
C GLU A 230 -42.75 -51.47 0.48
N TRP A 231 -41.92 -51.16 1.50
CA TRP A 231 -41.74 -49.79 2.00
C TRP A 231 -41.08 -48.87 1.00
N LEU A 232 -40.35 -49.39 0.02
CA LEU A 232 -39.81 -48.59 -1.09
C LEU A 232 -40.89 -48.07 -2.02
N ALA A 233 -42.07 -48.70 -2.05
CA ALA A 233 -43.22 -48.20 -2.81
C ALA A 233 -44.07 -47.19 -2.02
N THR A 234 -43.77 -46.98 -0.71
CA THR A 234 -44.49 -46.04 0.14
C THR A 234 -43.72 -44.71 0.23
N TYR A 235 -44.43 -43.62 0.49
CA TYR A 235 -43.84 -42.28 0.57
C TYR A 235 -43.08 -41.99 1.88
N TRP A 236 -43.35 -42.70 2.95
CA TRP A 236 -42.80 -42.43 4.29
C TRP A 236 -41.28 -42.45 4.38
N PRO A 237 -40.54 -43.41 3.83
CA PRO A 237 -39.08 -43.42 3.91
C PRO A 237 -38.45 -42.20 3.23
N TYR A 238 -39.06 -41.76 2.13
CA TYR A 238 -38.61 -40.59 1.39
C TYR A 238 -38.88 -39.31 2.17
N LEU A 239 -40.04 -39.16 2.83
CA LEU A 239 -40.34 -38.01 3.68
C LEU A 239 -39.35 -37.90 4.84
N ILE A 240 -39.04 -39.02 5.52
CA ILE A 240 -38.06 -39.03 6.61
C ILE A 240 -36.67 -38.66 6.08
N ALA A 241 -36.27 -39.20 4.93
CA ALA A 241 -35.00 -38.85 4.29
C ALA A 241 -34.94 -37.34 3.97
N VAL A 242 -35.95 -36.80 3.31
CA VAL A 242 -36.02 -35.35 3.01
C VAL A 242 -35.99 -34.52 4.29
N ALA A 243 -36.80 -34.88 5.30
CA ALA A 243 -36.85 -34.17 6.57
C ALA A 243 -35.47 -34.14 7.28
N ALA A 244 -34.73 -35.26 7.25
CA ALA A 244 -33.38 -35.34 7.82
C ALA A 244 -32.35 -34.44 7.11
N TRP A 245 -32.55 -34.13 5.81
CA TRP A 245 -31.69 -33.26 5.05
C TRP A 245 -32.08 -31.75 5.13
N VAL A 246 -33.29 -31.43 5.62
CA VAL A 246 -33.75 -30.02 5.77
C VAL A 246 -32.77 -29.16 6.57
N PRO A 247 -32.22 -29.59 7.74
CA PRO A 247 -31.27 -28.76 8.49
C PRO A 247 -30.01 -28.39 7.69
N TRP A 248 -29.50 -29.33 6.88
CA TRP A 248 -28.36 -29.07 6.01
C TRP A 248 -28.71 -28.15 4.85
N LEU A 249 -29.88 -28.31 4.23
CA LEU A 249 -30.35 -27.46 3.12
C LEU A 249 -30.55 -26.02 3.60
N THR A 250 -31.29 -25.85 4.71
CA THR A 250 -31.56 -24.52 5.27
C THR A 250 -30.28 -23.81 5.68
N ARG A 251 -29.35 -24.51 6.31
CA ARG A 251 -28.04 -23.96 6.66
C ARG A 251 -27.23 -23.58 5.41
N THR A 252 -27.22 -24.44 4.39
CA THR A 252 -26.48 -24.17 3.16
C THR A 252 -27.07 -22.99 2.41
N ALA A 253 -28.40 -22.87 2.34
CA ALA A 253 -29.11 -21.74 1.77
C ALA A 253 -28.79 -20.44 2.53
N TYR A 254 -28.86 -20.46 3.87
CA TYR A 254 -28.50 -19.34 4.71
C TYR A 254 -27.09 -18.81 4.41
N TRP A 255 -26.08 -19.71 4.43
CA TRP A 255 -24.70 -19.32 4.14
C TRP A 255 -24.48 -18.90 2.69
N HIS A 256 -25.27 -19.42 1.77
CA HIS A 256 -25.23 -18.96 0.39
C HIS A 256 -25.74 -17.52 0.26
N LEU A 257 -26.84 -17.19 0.92
CA LEU A 257 -27.38 -15.82 0.95
C LEU A 257 -26.41 -14.84 1.63
N GLN A 258 -25.79 -15.23 2.75
CA GLN A 258 -24.79 -14.41 3.42
C GLN A 258 -23.55 -14.18 2.55
N ALA A 259 -23.05 -15.23 1.90
CA ALA A 259 -21.92 -15.12 0.98
C ALA A 259 -22.24 -14.20 -0.22
N ARG A 260 -23.47 -14.26 -0.75
CA ARG A 260 -23.94 -13.35 -1.81
C ARG A 260 -24.00 -11.89 -1.32
N ARG A 261 -24.51 -11.65 -0.10
CA ARG A 261 -24.58 -10.30 0.47
C ARG A 261 -23.17 -9.72 0.65
N ILE A 262 -22.26 -10.45 1.28
CA ILE A 262 -20.87 -10.01 1.45
C ILE A 262 -20.21 -9.75 0.09
N ALA A 263 -20.33 -10.72 -0.84
CA ALA A 263 -19.76 -10.56 -2.18
C ALA A 263 -20.34 -9.39 -2.97
N GLY A 264 -21.60 -9.02 -2.72
CA GLY A 264 -22.25 -7.86 -3.32
C GLY A 264 -21.79 -6.52 -2.75
N ASN A 265 -21.44 -6.48 -1.47
CA ASN A 265 -21.14 -5.23 -0.75
C ASN A 265 -19.64 -4.90 -0.67
N VAL A 266 -18.74 -5.89 -0.77
CA VAL A 266 -17.30 -5.65 -0.96
C VAL A 266 -17.04 -5.43 -2.45
N ARG A 267 -17.08 -4.16 -2.89
CA ARG A 267 -17.05 -3.80 -4.31
C ARG A 267 -15.66 -3.87 -4.93
N VAL A 268 -14.63 -3.71 -4.13
CA VAL A 268 -13.22 -3.62 -4.57
C VAL A 268 -12.55 -4.97 -4.83
N LEU A 269 -13.26 -6.08 -4.57
CA LEU A 269 -12.76 -7.44 -4.77
C LEU A 269 -13.76 -8.29 -5.55
N LYS A 270 -13.28 -9.37 -6.17
CA LYS A 270 -14.13 -10.40 -6.83
C LYS A 270 -14.16 -11.70 -6.00
N PRO A 271 -14.84 -11.72 -4.83
CA PRO A 271 -14.94 -12.96 -4.07
C PRO A 271 -15.87 -13.95 -4.80
N ALA A 272 -15.36 -15.15 -5.06
CA ALA A 272 -16.21 -16.23 -5.56
C ALA A 272 -17.21 -16.66 -4.47
N VAL A 273 -18.50 -16.42 -4.69
CA VAL A 273 -19.59 -16.74 -3.74
C VAL A 273 -19.53 -18.20 -3.26
N ALA A 274 -19.20 -19.12 -4.16
CA ALA A 274 -19.09 -20.55 -3.82
C ALA A 274 -17.92 -20.81 -2.85
N ALA A 275 -16.77 -20.17 -3.05
CA ALA A 275 -15.63 -20.29 -2.15
C ALA A 275 -15.95 -19.69 -0.78
N MET A 276 -16.51 -18.48 -0.74
CA MET A 276 -16.92 -17.82 0.49
C MET A 276 -17.95 -18.64 1.27
N ARG A 277 -18.98 -19.19 0.62
CA ARG A 277 -19.91 -20.11 1.25
C ARG A 277 -19.20 -21.32 1.89
N ARG A 278 -18.24 -21.95 1.17
CA ARG A 278 -17.47 -23.09 1.68
C ARG A 278 -16.64 -22.75 2.91
N MET A 279 -16.15 -21.52 3.01
CA MET A 279 -15.44 -21.02 4.20
C MET A 279 -16.42 -20.77 5.35
N LEU A 280 -17.52 -20.03 5.10
CA LEU A 280 -18.49 -19.66 6.13
C LEU A 280 -19.23 -20.85 6.74
N VAL A 281 -19.54 -21.90 5.97
CA VAL A 281 -20.14 -23.14 6.48
C VAL A 281 -19.29 -23.82 7.56
N ARG A 282 -17.97 -23.56 7.61
CA ARG A 282 -17.07 -24.14 8.62
C ARG A 282 -17.18 -23.50 10.00
N PHE A 283 -17.86 -22.37 10.10
CA PHE A 283 -18.16 -21.72 11.39
C PHE A 283 -19.51 -22.21 11.92
N ARG A 284 -19.67 -22.16 13.25
CA ARG A 284 -21.00 -22.28 13.85
C ARG A 284 -21.76 -20.99 13.67
N ARG A 285 -23.07 -21.04 13.61
CA ARG A 285 -23.91 -19.85 13.56
C ARG A 285 -23.61 -18.89 14.72
N ARG A 286 -23.46 -19.41 15.93
CA ARG A 286 -23.08 -18.64 17.12
C ARG A 286 -21.71 -17.95 17.03
N ASP A 287 -20.78 -18.46 16.22
CA ASP A 287 -19.46 -17.86 16.03
C ASP A 287 -19.52 -16.62 15.10
N ILE A 288 -20.61 -16.48 14.34
CA ILE A 288 -20.80 -15.40 13.36
C ILE A 288 -21.95 -14.46 13.76
N ASP A 289 -22.95 -14.93 14.49
CA ASP A 289 -24.05 -14.09 14.95
C ASP A 289 -23.50 -12.92 15.79
N GLY A 290 -23.91 -11.71 15.46
CA GLY A 290 -23.42 -10.47 16.09
C GLY A 290 -21.99 -10.07 15.70
N GLN A 291 -21.33 -10.74 14.76
CA GLN A 291 -20.03 -10.30 14.28
C GLN A 291 -20.18 -9.29 13.12
N PRO A 292 -19.34 -8.25 13.09
CA PRO A 292 -19.32 -7.34 11.96
C PRO A 292 -18.88 -8.10 10.72
N LEU A 293 -19.69 -7.99 9.70
CA LEU A 293 -19.41 -8.50 8.36
C LEU A 293 -19.83 -7.41 7.37
N PRO A 294 -19.20 -7.29 6.21
CA PRO A 294 -19.51 -6.24 5.25
C PRO A 294 -20.84 -6.52 4.53
N HIS A 295 -21.94 -6.51 5.30
CA HIS A 295 -23.28 -6.80 4.81
C HIS A 295 -23.95 -5.62 4.13
N ASN A 296 -23.51 -4.40 4.44
CA ASN A 296 -24.08 -3.15 3.97
C ASN A 296 -23.01 -2.24 3.37
N GLN A 297 -23.40 -1.30 2.54
CA GLN A 297 -22.54 -0.23 2.02
C GLN A 297 -22.49 0.93 3.03
N ARG A 298 -21.90 0.68 4.20
CA ARG A 298 -21.76 1.64 5.31
C ARG A 298 -20.36 1.59 5.88
N THR A 299 -19.91 2.70 6.44
CA THR A 299 -18.60 2.82 7.09
C THR A 299 -18.53 2.12 8.44
N ASP A 300 -19.65 2.03 9.18
CA ASP A 300 -19.65 1.50 10.55
C ASP A 300 -19.16 0.05 10.62
N ASP A 301 -19.67 -0.82 9.75
CA ASP A 301 -19.22 -2.22 9.66
C ASP A 301 -17.71 -2.30 9.41
N ARG A 302 -17.15 -1.37 8.61
CA ARG A 302 -15.71 -1.32 8.27
C ARG A 302 -14.85 -0.81 9.41
N TYR A 303 -15.35 0.14 10.21
CA TYR A 303 -14.66 0.56 11.43
C TYR A 303 -14.52 -0.60 12.43
N GLU A 304 -15.58 -1.37 12.63
CA GLU A 304 -15.53 -2.55 13.49
C GLU A 304 -14.59 -3.64 12.96
N LEU A 305 -14.55 -3.84 11.63
CA LEU A 305 -13.62 -4.78 11.00
C LEU A 305 -12.16 -4.32 11.11
N LEU A 306 -11.89 -3.01 10.97
CA LEU A 306 -10.57 -2.44 11.22
C LEU A 306 -10.16 -2.61 12.68
N ALA A 307 -11.07 -2.36 13.63
CA ALA A 307 -10.80 -2.58 15.05
C ALA A 307 -10.48 -4.05 15.36
N LYS A 308 -11.18 -5.00 14.73
CA LYS A 308 -10.87 -6.44 14.84
C LYS A 308 -9.51 -6.77 14.23
N PHE A 309 -9.19 -6.21 13.08
CA PHE A 309 -7.87 -6.38 12.46
C PHE A 309 -6.76 -5.88 13.37
N GLN A 310 -6.91 -4.67 13.93
CA GLN A 310 -5.98 -4.13 14.92
C GLN A 310 -5.88 -5.01 16.18
N GLY A 311 -7.01 -5.54 16.67
CA GLY A 311 -7.03 -6.45 17.83
C GLY A 311 -6.24 -7.73 17.58
N VAL A 312 -6.37 -8.31 16.38
CA VAL A 312 -5.58 -9.49 15.96
C VAL A 312 -4.10 -9.14 15.86
N LEU A 313 -3.74 -7.99 15.28
CA LEU A 313 -2.36 -7.52 15.15
C LEU A 313 -1.71 -7.27 16.52
N ARG A 314 -2.41 -6.63 17.46
CA ARG A 314 -1.90 -6.44 18.85
C ARG A 314 -1.56 -7.75 19.52
N SER A 315 -2.41 -8.75 19.37
CA SER A 315 -2.12 -10.09 19.92
C SER A 315 -0.92 -10.78 19.25
N MET A 316 -0.52 -10.30 18.09
CA MET A 316 0.68 -10.77 17.35
C MET A 316 1.90 -9.87 17.56
N GLY A 317 1.80 -8.85 18.44
CA GLY A 317 2.90 -7.95 18.79
C GLY A 317 3.04 -6.72 17.89
N CYS A 318 1.96 -6.33 17.21
CA CYS A 318 1.90 -5.07 16.46
C CYS A 318 0.83 -4.16 17.07
N ASP A 319 1.26 -3.06 17.70
CA ASP A 319 0.38 -2.20 18.50
C ASP A 319 -0.38 -1.16 17.67
N GLY A 320 0.15 -0.79 16.49
CA GLY A 320 -0.48 0.15 15.57
C GLY A 320 -0.41 -0.31 14.11
N VAL A 321 -1.20 0.36 13.28
CA VAL A 321 -1.23 0.21 11.83
C VAL A 321 -0.86 1.53 11.17
N LEU A 322 0.06 1.51 10.22
CA LEU A 322 0.40 2.67 9.40
C LEU A 322 0.07 2.41 7.94
N VAL A 323 -0.79 3.24 7.37
CA VAL A 323 -1.16 3.19 5.95
C VAL A 323 -0.39 4.28 5.20
N LEU A 324 0.41 3.89 4.24
CA LEU A 324 1.17 4.78 3.36
C LEU A 324 0.44 4.89 2.02
N VAL A 325 -0.16 6.04 1.75
CA VAL A 325 -0.91 6.34 0.51
C VAL A 325 -0.05 7.19 -0.41
N ASP A 326 0.17 6.73 -1.63
CA ASP A 326 1.00 7.43 -2.63
C ASP A 326 0.45 7.16 -4.05
N ARG A 327 0.91 7.91 -5.06
CA ARG A 327 0.66 7.67 -6.49
C ARG A 327 -0.83 7.72 -6.89
N VAL A 328 -1.60 8.59 -6.28
CA VAL A 328 -3.03 8.75 -6.58
C VAL A 328 -3.33 9.34 -7.97
N ASP A 329 -2.30 9.90 -8.63
CA ASP A 329 -2.35 10.47 -9.98
C ASP A 329 -2.12 9.43 -11.11
N GLU A 330 -1.58 8.26 -10.79
CA GLU A 330 -1.16 7.26 -11.77
C GLU A 330 -2.25 6.31 -12.27
N PRO A 331 -3.33 5.99 -11.51
CA PRO A 331 -4.32 5.02 -11.97
C PRO A 331 -4.89 5.39 -13.34
N HIS A 332 -5.12 4.37 -14.17
CA HIS A 332 -5.58 4.55 -15.57
C HIS A 332 -6.94 5.26 -15.67
N LEU A 333 -7.81 5.17 -14.66
CA LEU A 333 -9.06 5.93 -14.61
C LEU A 333 -8.85 7.41 -14.28
N ILE A 334 -7.68 7.76 -13.74
CA ILE A 334 -7.35 9.13 -13.32
C ILE A 334 -6.52 9.85 -14.37
N THR A 335 -5.44 9.21 -14.86
CA THR A 335 -4.56 9.77 -15.92
C THR A 335 -4.15 11.22 -15.68
N GLY A 336 -3.82 11.58 -14.43
CA GLY A 336 -3.40 12.92 -14.06
C GLY A 336 -4.53 13.98 -13.97
N SER A 337 -5.80 13.62 -14.22
CA SER A 337 -6.92 14.58 -14.08
C SER A 337 -7.15 14.95 -12.61
N ILE A 338 -7.11 16.24 -12.30
CA ILE A 338 -7.23 16.76 -10.94
C ILE A 338 -8.62 16.47 -10.36
N GLU A 339 -9.69 16.64 -11.16
CA GLU A 339 -11.07 16.35 -10.73
C GLU A 339 -11.25 14.87 -10.38
N ARG A 340 -10.61 13.98 -11.16
CA ARG A 340 -10.67 12.54 -10.90
C ARG A 340 -9.84 12.15 -9.68
N MET A 341 -8.65 12.74 -9.49
CA MET A 341 -7.87 12.59 -8.25
C MET A 341 -8.66 13.06 -7.04
N ARG A 342 -9.32 14.22 -7.13
CA ARG A 342 -10.22 14.73 -6.11
C ARG A 342 -11.31 13.73 -5.79
N ALA A 343 -12.02 13.21 -6.78
CA ALA A 343 -13.10 12.24 -6.58
C ALA A 343 -12.61 10.96 -5.88
N LEU A 344 -11.37 10.51 -6.14
CA LEU A 344 -10.76 9.38 -5.46
C LEU A 344 -10.36 9.71 -4.01
N VAL A 345 -9.70 10.84 -3.76
CA VAL A 345 -9.05 11.15 -2.48
C VAL A 345 -10.03 11.70 -1.43
N TRP A 346 -11.00 12.54 -1.85
CA TRP A 346 -11.91 13.24 -0.92
C TRP A 346 -12.69 12.36 0.04
N PRO A 347 -13.14 11.15 -0.36
CA PRO A 347 -13.77 10.24 0.59
C PRO A 347 -12.90 9.86 1.79
N MET A 348 -11.55 9.86 1.64
CA MET A 348 -10.63 9.58 2.75
C MET A 348 -10.47 10.76 3.73
N LEU A 349 -10.78 11.99 3.30
CA LEU A 349 -10.69 13.19 4.12
C LEU A 349 -11.91 13.31 5.04
N ASP A 350 -12.05 12.35 5.94
CA ASP A 350 -13.07 12.27 6.97
C ASP A 350 -12.41 12.23 8.35
N ASN A 351 -12.82 13.12 9.25
CA ASN A 351 -12.16 13.28 10.57
C ASN A 351 -12.20 12.01 11.42
N LYS A 352 -13.29 11.24 11.36
CA LYS A 352 -13.39 9.98 12.11
C LYS A 352 -12.38 8.95 11.60
N PHE A 353 -12.20 8.90 10.28
CA PHE A 353 -11.24 8.01 9.65
C PHE A 353 -9.79 8.45 9.87
N LEU A 354 -9.51 9.75 9.70
CA LEU A 354 -8.16 10.32 9.86
C LEU A 354 -7.66 10.26 11.32
N LYS A 355 -8.58 10.16 12.29
CA LYS A 355 -8.27 10.08 13.74
C LYS A 355 -8.65 8.75 14.36
N LEU A 356 -8.73 7.69 13.57
CA LEU A 356 -9.02 6.37 14.10
C LEU A 356 -7.88 5.91 15.01
N PRO A 357 -8.14 5.62 16.30
CA PRO A 357 -7.09 5.23 17.24
C PRO A 357 -6.31 4.01 16.77
N GLY A 358 -4.97 4.08 16.88
CA GLY A 358 -4.06 3.01 16.46
C GLY A 358 -3.94 2.84 14.93
N LEU A 359 -4.49 3.78 14.13
CA LEU A 359 -4.34 3.85 12.68
C LEU A 359 -3.73 5.19 12.29
N GLY A 360 -2.51 5.21 11.81
CA GLY A 360 -1.90 6.38 11.17
C GLY A 360 -2.06 6.33 9.65
N LEU A 361 -2.38 7.47 9.03
CA LEU A 361 -2.45 7.62 7.58
C LEU A 361 -1.40 8.62 7.12
N LYS A 362 -0.54 8.24 6.21
CA LYS A 362 0.40 9.15 5.54
C LYS A 362 -0.06 9.32 4.09
N LEU A 363 -0.79 10.41 3.84
CA LEU A 363 -1.33 10.73 2.52
C LEU A 363 -0.33 11.60 1.78
N LEU A 364 0.35 11.04 0.76
CA LEU A 364 1.33 11.74 -0.07
C LEU A 364 0.64 12.13 -1.39
N LEU A 365 0.14 13.35 -1.46
CA LEU A 365 -0.77 13.81 -2.48
C LEU A 365 -0.09 14.76 -3.48
N PRO A 366 -0.55 14.80 -4.75
CA PRO A 366 -0.14 15.80 -5.70
C PRO A 366 -0.43 17.23 -5.23
N GLY A 367 0.49 18.17 -5.51
CA GLY A 367 0.38 19.56 -5.06
C GLY A 367 -0.81 20.30 -5.67
N GLU A 368 -1.21 19.89 -6.85
CA GLU A 368 -2.36 20.45 -7.59
C GLU A 368 -3.68 20.36 -6.80
N LEU A 369 -3.79 19.39 -5.89
CA LEU A 369 -4.97 19.21 -5.03
C LEU A 369 -5.11 20.27 -3.94
N VAL A 370 -4.06 21.00 -3.58
CA VAL A 370 -4.09 22.03 -2.51
C VAL A 370 -5.10 23.11 -2.82
N ALA A 371 -5.08 23.65 -4.05
CA ALA A 371 -6.00 24.70 -4.47
C ALA A 371 -7.48 24.26 -4.42
N TYR A 372 -7.74 22.97 -4.56
CA TYR A 372 -9.09 22.43 -4.42
C TYR A 372 -9.49 22.29 -2.94
N VAL A 373 -8.56 21.88 -2.08
CA VAL A 373 -8.82 21.86 -0.62
C VAL A 373 -9.16 23.26 -0.13
N GLU A 374 -8.44 24.30 -0.56
CA GLU A 374 -8.66 25.68 -0.15
C GLU A 374 -9.98 26.29 -0.63
N ARG A 375 -10.55 25.73 -1.70
CA ARG A 375 -11.82 26.20 -2.30
C ARG A 375 -13.05 25.41 -1.84
N GLU A 376 -12.86 24.40 -1.00
CA GLU A 376 -13.96 23.60 -0.48
C GLU A 376 -14.90 24.40 0.42
N ASP A 377 -16.13 23.93 0.53
CA ASP A 377 -17.17 24.56 1.34
C ASP A 377 -16.96 24.31 2.86
N ARG A 378 -17.74 25.02 3.66
CA ARG A 378 -17.70 24.93 5.12
C ARG A 378 -18.06 23.53 5.62
N ASP A 379 -18.97 22.84 4.93
CA ASP A 379 -19.43 21.50 5.33
C ASP A 379 -18.31 20.47 5.15
N PHE A 380 -17.51 20.60 4.09
CA PHE A 380 -16.29 19.79 3.91
C PHE A 380 -15.29 20.02 5.04
N TYR A 381 -15.00 21.29 5.37
CA TYR A 381 -14.06 21.60 6.45
C TYR A 381 -14.53 21.08 7.81
N GLN A 382 -15.83 21.16 8.10
CA GLN A 382 -16.42 20.61 9.32
C GLN A 382 -16.30 19.09 9.38
N ARG A 383 -16.49 18.40 8.27
CA ARG A 383 -16.38 16.94 8.16
C ARG A 383 -14.92 16.48 8.23
N ALA A 384 -14.03 17.08 7.47
CA ALA A 384 -12.64 16.68 7.36
C ALA A 384 -11.79 17.16 8.54
N ARG A 385 -12.14 18.31 9.15
CA ARG A 385 -11.40 18.95 10.25
C ARG A 385 -9.90 19.04 9.95
N LEU A 386 -9.55 19.50 8.75
CA LEU A 386 -8.16 19.61 8.28
C LEU A 386 -7.34 20.57 9.14
N ASP A 387 -7.98 21.53 9.79
CA ASP A 387 -7.41 22.43 10.81
C ASP A 387 -6.76 21.67 11.99
N LYS A 388 -7.23 20.45 12.25
CA LYS A 388 -6.76 19.57 13.34
C LYS A 388 -5.84 18.44 12.85
N GLN A 389 -5.55 18.40 11.58
CA GLN A 389 -4.67 17.39 10.99
C GLN A 389 -3.26 17.98 10.79
N ASN A 390 -2.27 17.09 10.77
CA ASN A 390 -0.93 17.48 10.40
C ASN A 390 -0.84 17.60 8.87
N MET A 391 -1.10 18.81 8.35
CA MET A 391 -1.09 19.11 6.92
C MET A 391 0.18 19.87 6.53
N ILE A 392 0.85 19.40 5.47
CA ILE A 392 1.99 20.01 4.84
C ILE A 392 1.55 20.45 3.43
N PRO A 393 1.30 21.73 3.19
CA PRO A 393 0.74 22.21 1.91
C PRO A 393 1.71 22.09 0.74
N SER A 394 3.02 22.06 0.99
CA SER A 394 4.02 21.89 -0.05
C SER A 394 5.29 21.24 0.48
N LEU A 395 5.88 20.33 -0.32
CA LEU A 395 7.23 19.82 -0.11
C LEU A 395 8.22 20.71 -0.85
N GLU A 396 8.61 21.79 -0.21
CA GLU A 396 9.54 22.78 -0.77
C GLU A 396 10.99 22.42 -0.45
N TRP A 397 11.82 22.46 -1.47
CA TRP A 397 13.26 22.26 -1.35
C TRP A 397 13.98 23.59 -1.52
N THR A 398 14.81 23.95 -0.56
CA THR A 398 15.74 25.08 -0.71
C THR A 398 16.92 24.68 -1.56
N GLY A 399 17.61 25.64 -2.14
CA GLY A 399 18.86 25.39 -2.88
C GLY A 399 19.90 24.66 -2.03
N GLN A 400 20.00 25.02 -0.74
CA GLN A 400 20.88 24.35 0.22
C GLN A 400 20.50 22.87 0.42
N SER A 401 19.24 22.58 0.65
CA SER A 401 18.79 21.18 0.85
C SER A 401 18.94 20.33 -0.40
N LEU A 402 18.81 20.91 -1.59
CA LEU A 402 19.11 20.23 -2.86
C LEU A 402 20.62 19.99 -3.04
N TYR A 403 21.45 20.94 -2.65
CA TYR A 403 22.91 20.79 -2.67
C TYR A 403 23.35 19.65 -1.71
N ASP A 404 22.81 19.64 -0.50
CA ASP A 404 23.11 18.60 0.50
C ASP A 404 22.65 17.22 0.03
N LEU A 405 21.48 17.14 -0.62
CA LEU A 405 20.96 15.93 -1.23
C LEU A 405 21.90 15.39 -2.33
N ALA A 406 22.37 16.26 -3.24
CA ALA A 406 23.29 15.86 -4.29
C ALA A 406 24.64 15.40 -3.72
N ASN A 407 25.16 16.09 -2.71
CA ASN A 407 26.38 15.67 -2.00
C ASN A 407 26.24 14.32 -1.31
N ALA A 408 25.13 14.09 -0.62
CA ALA A 408 24.84 12.81 0.04
C ALA A 408 24.80 11.66 -0.97
N ARG A 409 24.21 11.86 -2.15
CA ARG A 409 24.21 10.85 -3.21
C ARG A 409 25.59 10.56 -3.76
N VAL A 410 26.38 11.60 -4.06
CA VAL A 410 27.77 11.45 -4.53
C VAL A 410 28.60 10.67 -3.50
N LYS A 411 28.50 11.06 -2.22
CA LYS A 411 29.17 10.40 -1.11
C LYS A 411 28.81 8.93 -0.99
N SER A 412 27.53 8.60 -1.12
CA SER A 412 27.04 7.21 -1.02
C SER A 412 27.47 6.33 -2.21
N CYS A 413 27.84 6.94 -3.34
CA CYS A 413 28.33 6.26 -4.53
C CYS A 413 29.87 6.15 -4.57
N GLY A 414 30.58 6.61 -3.54
CA GLY A 414 32.02 6.47 -3.43
C GLY A 414 32.48 5.02 -3.41
N ARG A 415 33.73 4.76 -3.84
CA ARG A 415 34.37 3.45 -3.70
C ARG A 415 34.50 3.13 -2.21
N PRO A 416 34.28 1.88 -1.80
CA PRO A 416 34.60 1.45 -0.45
C PRO A 416 36.10 1.75 -0.15
N ALA A 417 36.37 2.40 0.97
CA ALA A 417 37.76 2.60 1.39
C ALA A 417 38.42 1.26 1.64
N GLU A 418 39.61 1.03 1.07
CA GLU A 418 40.40 -0.14 1.45
C GLU A 418 40.74 -0.07 2.95
N PRO A 419 40.76 -1.19 3.67
CA PRO A 419 41.09 -1.21 5.07
C PRO A 419 42.47 -0.58 5.33
N GLY A 420 42.50 0.62 5.92
CA GLY A 420 43.74 1.38 6.23
C GLY A 420 44.02 2.60 5.33
N ALA A 421 43.32 2.78 4.24
CA ALA A 421 43.42 3.98 3.40
C ALA A 421 42.49 5.08 3.91
N ARG A 422 43.01 6.24 4.30
CA ARG A 422 42.24 7.48 4.50
C ARG A 422 41.81 8.04 3.13
N GLY A 423 40.94 7.32 2.40
CA GLY A 423 40.37 7.79 1.15
C GLY A 423 39.47 8.99 1.43
N GLN A 424 39.68 10.10 0.73
CA GLN A 424 38.82 11.26 0.78
C GLN A 424 37.45 10.86 0.18
N GLN A 425 36.37 11.01 0.96
CA GLN A 425 35.02 10.71 0.46
C GLN A 425 34.66 11.68 -0.70
N PRO A 426 34.15 11.17 -1.83
CA PRO A 426 33.83 12.03 -2.95
C PRO A 426 32.73 13.03 -2.58
N LYS A 427 32.89 14.25 -3.08
CA LYS A 427 31.94 15.37 -2.92
C LYS A 427 31.53 15.89 -4.29
N LEU A 428 30.32 16.42 -4.39
CA LEU A 428 29.83 17.03 -5.62
C LEU A 428 30.80 18.11 -6.15
N ARG A 429 31.38 18.87 -5.24
CA ARG A 429 32.33 19.95 -5.51
C ARG A 429 33.53 19.49 -6.33
N MET A 430 34.01 18.27 -6.16
CA MET A 430 35.17 17.73 -6.87
C MET A 430 34.94 17.60 -8.39
N LEU A 431 33.67 17.47 -8.80
CA LEU A 431 33.29 17.35 -10.21
C LEU A 431 33.28 18.73 -10.93
N LEU A 432 33.33 19.83 -10.20
CA LEU A 432 33.09 21.19 -10.70
C LEU A 432 34.35 22.04 -10.56
N ASP A 433 34.53 22.97 -11.50
CA ASP A 433 35.61 23.98 -11.45
C ASP A 433 35.52 24.82 -10.17
N ASP A 434 36.67 25.18 -9.58
CA ASP A 434 36.75 25.99 -8.37
C ASP A 434 36.25 27.43 -8.55
N GLN A 435 36.12 27.91 -9.77
CA GLN A 435 35.53 29.20 -10.07
C GLN A 435 34.00 29.26 -9.84
N ILE A 436 33.30 28.12 -9.82
CA ILE A 436 31.89 28.06 -9.46
C ILE A 436 31.80 28.09 -7.93
N SER A 437 31.36 29.18 -7.35
CA SER A 437 31.19 29.25 -5.88
C SER A 437 30.06 28.38 -5.37
N ASP A 438 30.16 27.93 -4.10
CA ASP A 438 29.06 27.18 -3.46
C ASP A 438 27.75 27.98 -3.43
N GLN A 439 27.85 29.30 -3.23
CA GLN A 439 26.71 30.23 -3.31
C GLN A 439 26.02 30.13 -4.68
N ARG A 440 26.79 30.09 -5.76
CA ARG A 440 26.27 29.99 -7.13
C ARG A 440 25.59 28.61 -7.35
N LEU A 441 26.12 27.53 -6.80
CA LEU A 441 25.49 26.19 -6.86
C LEU A 441 24.16 26.18 -6.13
N ILE A 442 24.11 26.73 -4.91
CA ILE A 442 22.89 26.81 -4.10
C ILE A 442 21.81 27.64 -4.85
N GLU A 443 22.17 28.78 -5.45
CA GLU A 443 21.22 29.58 -6.25
C GLU A 443 20.75 28.85 -7.50
N ALA A 444 21.65 28.17 -8.21
CA ALA A 444 21.31 27.37 -9.38
C ALA A 444 20.34 26.23 -9.02
N PHE A 445 20.63 25.48 -7.96
CA PHE A 445 19.78 24.35 -7.52
C PHE A 445 18.44 24.82 -6.96
N GLY A 446 18.40 25.93 -6.24
CA GLY A 446 17.16 26.54 -5.78
C GLY A 446 16.18 26.85 -6.93
N SER A 447 16.70 27.20 -8.11
CA SER A 447 15.87 27.40 -9.28
C SER A 447 15.25 26.13 -9.89
N LEU A 448 15.79 24.95 -9.53
CA LEU A 448 15.29 23.64 -10.01
C LEU A 448 14.11 23.11 -9.19
N ARG A 449 13.87 23.68 -8.01
CA ARG A 449 12.74 23.45 -7.11
C ARG A 449 12.59 22.06 -6.53
N VAL A 450 12.82 20.98 -7.32
CA VAL A 450 12.54 19.59 -6.91
C VAL A 450 13.71 18.65 -7.21
N PRO A 451 13.92 17.59 -6.42
CA PRO A 451 15.00 16.61 -6.60
C PRO A 451 15.06 16.00 -8.00
N ARG A 452 13.91 15.68 -8.61
CA ARG A 452 13.87 15.11 -9.97
C ARG A 452 14.54 16.01 -10.99
N HIS A 453 14.28 17.31 -10.93
CA HIS A 453 14.89 18.28 -11.84
C HIS A 453 16.39 18.44 -11.57
N LEU A 454 16.81 18.41 -10.30
CA LEU A 454 18.21 18.42 -9.93
C LEU A 454 18.96 17.20 -10.52
N PHE A 455 18.42 16.00 -10.40
CA PHE A 455 19.09 14.80 -10.91
C PHE A 455 19.15 14.79 -12.44
N LYS A 456 18.06 15.18 -13.11
CA LYS A 456 18.05 15.38 -14.57
C LYS A 456 19.09 16.40 -15.02
N PHE A 457 19.16 17.53 -14.34
CA PHE A 457 20.15 18.57 -14.64
C PHE A 457 21.57 18.05 -14.45
N LEU A 458 21.89 17.44 -13.31
CA LEU A 458 23.24 16.94 -13.02
C LEU A 458 23.65 15.81 -14.00
N TYR A 459 22.74 14.91 -14.33
CA TYR A 459 23.01 13.90 -15.36
C TYR A 459 23.29 14.54 -16.71
N ARG A 460 22.46 15.49 -17.15
CA ARG A 460 22.64 16.22 -18.41
C ARG A 460 23.94 17.00 -18.43
N LEU A 461 24.35 17.59 -17.31
CA LEU A 461 25.61 18.29 -17.13
C LEU A 461 26.82 17.36 -17.32
N LEU A 462 26.79 16.19 -16.69
CA LEU A 462 27.84 15.16 -16.88
C LEU A 462 27.96 14.73 -18.34
N VAL A 463 26.83 14.49 -19.00
CA VAL A 463 26.81 14.09 -20.41
C VAL A 463 27.30 15.20 -21.32
N ALA A 464 26.86 16.45 -21.10
CA ALA A 464 27.30 17.60 -21.91
C ALA A 464 28.81 17.80 -21.80
N HIS A 465 29.36 17.77 -20.59
CA HIS A 465 30.80 17.87 -20.36
C HIS A 465 31.56 16.71 -21.04
N CYS A 466 31.14 15.47 -20.87
CA CYS A 466 31.85 14.33 -21.46
C CYS A 466 31.79 14.33 -23.00
N ASN A 467 30.71 14.83 -23.60
CA ASN A 467 30.59 14.92 -25.06
C ASN A 467 31.50 16.04 -25.65
N ALA A 468 31.86 17.07 -24.87
CA ALA A 468 32.75 18.11 -25.29
C ALA A 468 34.24 17.72 -25.27
N HIS A 469 34.59 16.60 -24.64
CA HIS A 469 35.97 16.17 -24.44
C HIS A 469 36.22 14.76 -24.95
N THR A 470 37.46 14.55 -25.51
CA THR A 470 37.88 13.23 -26.00
C THR A 470 38.61 12.45 -24.90
N ASP A 471 38.82 11.15 -25.14
CA ASP A 471 39.58 10.27 -24.21
C ASP A 471 41.08 10.63 -24.21
N ASP A 472 41.58 11.21 -25.29
CA ASP A 472 42.99 11.62 -25.44
C ASP A 472 43.33 12.91 -24.71
N GLN A 473 42.32 13.81 -24.50
CA GLN A 473 42.45 15.04 -23.78
C GLN A 473 41.36 15.21 -22.74
N PRO A 474 41.39 14.43 -21.66
CA PRO A 474 40.37 14.46 -20.65
C PRO A 474 40.43 15.72 -19.81
N VAL A 475 39.30 16.37 -19.58
CA VAL A 475 39.13 17.42 -18.60
C VAL A 475 38.32 16.86 -17.42
N TRP A 476 38.93 16.87 -16.24
CA TRP A 476 38.36 16.17 -15.07
C TRP A 476 37.41 17.03 -14.23
N GLN A 477 37.35 18.33 -14.47
CA GLN A 477 36.42 19.23 -13.80
C GLN A 477 35.51 19.93 -14.83
N ILE A 478 34.26 20.08 -14.50
CA ILE A 478 33.25 20.71 -15.35
C ILE A 478 33.45 22.23 -15.29
N PRO A 479 33.80 22.90 -16.41
CA PRO A 479 34.05 24.34 -16.43
C PRO A 479 32.78 25.16 -16.26
N VAL A 480 32.93 26.41 -15.81
CA VAL A 480 31.83 27.37 -15.59
C VAL A 480 30.95 27.50 -16.83
N GLU A 481 31.54 27.59 -18.01
CA GLU A 481 30.83 27.80 -19.29
C GLU A 481 29.87 26.62 -19.59
N THR A 482 30.31 25.37 -19.36
CA THR A 482 29.48 24.15 -19.55
C THR A 482 28.37 24.13 -18.53
N PHE A 483 28.66 24.52 -17.28
CA PHE A 483 27.65 24.58 -16.22
C PHE A 483 26.55 25.59 -16.55
N GLU A 484 26.92 26.82 -16.85
CA GLU A 484 25.97 27.93 -17.11
C GLU A 484 25.15 27.70 -18.39
N SER A 485 25.80 27.25 -19.47
CA SER A 485 25.09 26.94 -20.71
C SER A 485 24.10 25.80 -20.56
N THR A 486 24.48 24.72 -19.86
CA THR A 486 23.59 23.59 -19.58
C THR A 486 22.42 24.03 -18.69
N LEU A 487 22.66 24.85 -17.68
CA LEU A 487 21.63 25.36 -16.78
C LEU A 487 20.64 26.26 -17.55
N ALA A 488 21.13 27.15 -18.42
CA ALA A 488 20.26 28.01 -19.22
C ALA A 488 19.36 27.21 -20.17
N VAL A 489 19.90 26.20 -20.85
CA VAL A 489 19.13 25.33 -21.73
C VAL A 489 18.11 24.53 -20.94
N PHE A 490 18.51 23.98 -19.80
CA PHE A 490 17.62 23.18 -18.95
C PHE A 490 16.42 23.97 -18.42
N ARG A 491 16.66 25.21 -17.96
CA ARG A 491 15.59 26.14 -17.51
C ARG A 491 14.64 26.51 -18.64
N ARG A 492 15.15 26.76 -19.84
CA ARG A 492 14.32 27.06 -21.02
C ARG A 492 13.40 25.86 -21.36
N ASP A 493 13.97 24.66 -21.35
CA ASP A 493 13.20 23.41 -21.64
C ASP A 493 12.11 23.18 -20.59
N GLN A 494 12.41 23.40 -19.30
CA GLN A 494 11.40 23.31 -18.23
C GLN A 494 10.28 24.33 -18.42
N GLY A 495 10.58 25.56 -18.66
CA GLY A 495 9.57 26.64 -18.89
C GLY A 495 8.70 26.37 -20.13
N ALA A 496 9.16 25.58 -21.10
CA ALA A 496 8.36 25.16 -22.24
C ALA A 496 7.38 24.03 -21.84
N VAL A 497 7.82 23.06 -21.02
CA VAL A 497 6.98 21.97 -20.51
C VAL A 497 5.88 22.50 -19.57
N ASP A 498 6.22 23.40 -18.66
CA ASP A 498 5.25 23.97 -17.71
C ASP A 498 4.15 24.75 -18.45
N ARG A 499 4.50 25.48 -19.51
CA ARG A 499 3.51 26.17 -20.35
C ARG A 499 2.60 25.21 -21.11
N SER A 500 3.12 24.10 -21.62
CA SER A 500 2.31 23.10 -22.31
C SER A 500 1.31 22.40 -21.40
N LEU A 501 1.65 22.21 -20.12
CA LEU A 501 0.76 21.62 -19.10
C LEU A 501 -0.33 22.58 -18.61
N GLN A 502 -0.12 23.91 -18.74
CA GLN A 502 -1.12 24.92 -18.36
C GLN A 502 -2.14 25.21 -19.47
N THR A 503 -1.83 24.86 -20.71
CA THR A 503 -2.69 25.11 -21.89
C THR A 503 -3.48 23.88 -22.37
N GLY A 504 -3.32 22.73 -21.78
CA GLY A 504 -4.08 21.50 -22.03
C GLY A 504 -4.99 21.14 -20.87
#